data_ce90507183d10405dfe9713f59ad304d
#
_entry.id   ce90507183d10405dfe9713f59ad304d
#
_cell.length_a   1.000
_cell.length_b   1.000
_cell.length_c   1.000
_cell.angle_alpha   90.00
_cell.angle_beta   90.00
_cell.angle_gamma   90.00
#
_symmetry.space_group_name_H-M   'P 1'
#
loop_
_entity.id
_entity.type
_entity.pdbx_description
1 polymer ?
#
loop_
_entity_poly.entity_id
_entity_poly.type
_entity_poly.pdbx_seq_one_letter_code
_entity_poly.pdbx_strand_id
1 'polypeptide(L)'
;MTDEKPSRNEHEYFVKRDAELIKERRVRLDEERREQERSSHFNKCPRCGNDLSERDHKGVKIDQCGSCGGIWLDKGELEIVEELDRRTPGFMHNLLGLIRK
;
A
#
# COMPACT_ATOMS: atom_id res chain seq x y z
N MET A 1 -5.53 -2.44 -54.77
CA MET A 1 -4.69 -3.04 -53.73
C MET A 1 -3.30 -3.29 -54.28
N THR A 2 -2.34 -2.60 -53.75
CA THR A 2 -0.97 -2.75 -54.17
C THR A 2 -0.34 -3.91 -53.39
N ASP A 3 0.17 -4.91 -54.09
CA ASP A 3 0.91 -6.00 -53.50
C ASP A 3 2.36 -5.64 -53.18
N GLU A 4 2.63 -4.35 -53.06
CA GLU A 4 3.96 -3.86 -52.74
C GLU A 4 4.25 -4.19 -51.28
N LYS A 5 5.26 -5.01 -51.07
CA LYS A 5 5.78 -5.24 -49.73
C LYS A 5 6.51 -3.99 -49.28
N PRO A 6 6.31 -3.58 -48.00
CA PRO A 6 7.07 -2.44 -47.48
C PRO A 6 8.57 -2.69 -47.62
N SER A 7 9.33 -1.62 -47.80
CA SER A 7 10.78 -1.72 -47.84
C SER A 7 11.30 -2.31 -46.54
N ARG A 8 12.49 -2.90 -46.56
CA ARG A 8 13.11 -3.50 -45.38
C ARG A 8 13.19 -2.50 -44.22
N ASN A 9 13.48 -1.24 -44.48
CA ASN A 9 13.55 -0.20 -43.47
C ASN A 9 12.18 0.14 -42.89
N GLU A 10 11.16 0.18 -43.73
CA GLU A 10 9.78 0.43 -43.28
C GLU A 10 9.29 -0.73 -42.39
N HIS A 11 9.59 -1.96 -42.75
CA HIS A 11 9.23 -3.12 -41.96
C HIS A 11 9.91 -3.09 -40.60
N GLU A 12 11.19 -2.80 -40.52
CA GLU A 12 11.94 -2.67 -39.28
C GLU A 12 11.39 -1.55 -38.41
N TYR A 13 11.01 -0.44 -39.00
CA TYR A 13 10.40 0.69 -38.30
C TYR A 13 9.07 0.27 -37.63
N PHE A 14 8.20 -0.40 -38.35
CA PHE A 14 6.91 -0.84 -37.82
C PHE A 14 7.07 -1.87 -36.71
N VAL A 15 7.99 -2.79 -36.85
CA VAL A 15 8.27 -3.79 -35.82
C VAL A 15 8.78 -3.14 -34.53
N LYS A 16 9.68 -2.18 -34.63
CA LYS A 16 10.19 -1.44 -33.47
C LYS A 16 9.09 -0.63 -32.80
N ARG A 17 8.26 0.04 -33.58
CA ARG A 17 7.16 0.84 -33.05
C ARG A 17 6.14 -0.04 -32.32
N ASP A 18 5.81 -1.19 -32.88
CA ASP A 18 4.90 -2.15 -32.25
C ASP A 18 5.48 -2.68 -30.95
N ALA A 19 6.76 -2.97 -30.90
CA ALA A 19 7.45 -3.41 -29.70
C ALA A 19 7.42 -2.33 -28.60
N GLU A 20 7.63 -1.07 -28.97
CA GLU A 20 7.57 0.06 -28.04
C GLU A 20 6.16 0.25 -27.49
N LEU A 21 5.13 0.15 -28.33
CA LEU A 21 3.74 0.27 -27.92
C LEU A 21 3.35 -0.87 -26.94
N ILE A 22 3.80 -2.07 -27.22
CA ILE A 22 3.56 -3.22 -26.35
C ILE A 22 4.25 -3.01 -25.00
N LYS A 23 5.48 -2.52 -25.01
CA LYS A 23 6.24 -2.23 -23.79
C LYS A 23 5.55 -1.16 -22.95
N GLU A 24 5.14 -0.07 -23.55
CA GLU A 24 4.42 1.01 -22.89
C GLU A 24 3.12 0.52 -22.28
N ARG A 25 2.39 -0.32 -23.01
CA ARG A 25 1.14 -0.89 -22.54
C ARG A 25 1.35 -1.81 -21.34
N ARG A 26 2.41 -2.63 -21.37
CA ARG A 26 2.77 -3.51 -20.25
C ARG A 26 3.10 -2.71 -18.99
N VAL A 27 3.91 -1.66 -19.14
CA VAL A 27 4.27 -0.79 -18.02
C VAL A 27 3.02 -0.20 -17.38
N ARG A 28 2.10 0.32 -18.21
CA ARG A 28 0.86 0.91 -17.73
C ARG A 28 -0.03 -0.12 -17.02
N LEU A 29 -0.18 -1.30 -17.58
CA LEU A 29 -0.97 -2.39 -16.97
C LEU A 29 -0.35 -2.84 -15.65
N ASP A 30 0.97 -2.93 -15.58
CA ASP A 30 1.67 -3.29 -14.36
C ASP A 30 1.50 -2.23 -13.28
N GLU A 31 1.54 -0.94 -13.64
CA GLU A 31 1.29 0.16 -12.71
C GLU A 31 -0.13 0.15 -12.18
N GLU A 32 -1.11 -0.06 -13.06
CA GLU A 32 -2.52 -0.17 -12.67
C GLU A 32 -2.75 -1.33 -11.71
N ARG A 33 -2.13 -2.48 -11.98
CA ARG A 33 -2.23 -3.65 -11.13
C ARG A 33 -1.61 -3.41 -9.75
N ARG A 34 -0.44 -2.78 -9.69
CA ARG A 34 0.21 -2.42 -8.43
C ARG A 34 -0.65 -1.46 -7.62
N GLU A 35 -1.27 -0.50 -8.29
CA GLU A 35 -2.17 0.45 -7.64
C GLU A 35 -3.40 -0.26 -7.07
N GLN A 36 -3.99 -1.17 -7.82
CA GLN A 36 -5.12 -1.98 -7.36
C GLN A 36 -4.73 -2.86 -6.16
N GLU A 37 -3.55 -3.47 -6.20
CA GLU A 37 -3.03 -4.26 -5.09
C GLU A 37 -2.84 -3.40 -3.84
N ARG A 38 -2.22 -2.23 -3.97
CA ARG A 38 -2.06 -1.30 -2.85
C ARG A 38 -3.40 -0.88 -2.28
N SER A 39 -4.36 -0.54 -3.13
CA SER A 39 -5.71 -0.15 -2.70
C SER A 39 -6.43 -1.28 -1.99
N SER A 40 -6.27 -2.52 -2.45
CA SER A 40 -6.91 -3.67 -1.83
C SER A 40 -6.34 -4.00 -0.46
N HIS A 41 -5.08 -3.66 -0.20
CA HIS A 41 -4.42 -3.88 1.07
C HIS A 41 -4.47 -2.67 2.00
N PHE A 42 -4.93 -1.53 1.49
CA PHE A 42 -4.98 -0.31 2.28
C PHE A 42 -5.88 -0.50 3.51
N ASN A 43 -5.34 -0.15 4.66
CA ASN A 43 -6.04 -0.23 5.94
C ASN A 43 -6.51 -1.64 6.33
N LYS A 44 -5.81 -2.66 5.83
CA LYS A 44 -6.06 -4.05 6.14
C LYS A 44 -5.02 -4.59 7.10
N CYS A 45 -5.44 -5.49 7.97
CA CYS A 45 -4.52 -6.15 8.89
C CYS A 45 -3.53 -7.03 8.11
N PRO A 46 -2.21 -6.88 8.35
CA PRO A 46 -1.22 -7.69 7.63
C PRO A 46 -1.22 -9.17 8.01
N ARG A 47 -1.84 -9.52 9.13
CA ARG A 47 -1.91 -10.91 9.58
C ARG A 47 -3.15 -11.65 9.13
N CYS A 48 -4.31 -11.01 9.24
CA CYS A 48 -5.56 -11.69 8.96
C CYS A 48 -6.34 -11.11 7.77
N GLY A 49 -5.91 -9.98 7.23
CA GLY A 49 -6.55 -9.37 6.07
C GLY A 49 -7.85 -8.64 6.34
N ASN A 50 -8.30 -8.58 7.57
CA ASN A 50 -9.51 -7.86 7.94
C ASN A 50 -9.26 -6.37 8.04
N ASP A 51 -10.32 -5.58 8.04
CA ASP A 51 -10.24 -4.13 8.14
C ASP A 51 -9.69 -3.69 9.49
N LEU A 52 -8.81 -2.70 9.47
CA LEU A 52 -8.34 -2.03 10.67
C LEU A 52 -9.32 -0.92 11.05
N SER A 53 -9.61 -0.81 12.34
CA SER A 53 -10.46 0.25 12.89
C SER A 53 -9.60 1.27 13.62
N GLU A 54 -9.84 2.55 13.36
CA GLU A 54 -9.14 3.61 14.06
C GLU A 54 -9.68 3.80 15.47
N ARG A 55 -8.79 3.87 16.43
CA ARG A 55 -9.11 4.16 17.84
C ARG A 55 -8.28 5.33 18.32
N ASP A 56 -8.88 6.17 19.15
CA ASP A 56 -8.21 7.28 19.79
C ASP A 56 -7.95 6.93 21.26
N HIS A 57 -6.70 7.06 21.68
CA HIS A 57 -6.31 6.90 23.08
C HIS A 57 -5.52 8.13 23.51
N LYS A 58 -6.15 9.02 24.26
CA LYS A 58 -5.54 10.25 24.79
C LYS A 58 -4.87 11.09 23.71
N GLY A 59 -5.52 11.22 22.56
CA GLY A 59 -5.02 12.01 21.43
C GLY A 59 -4.12 11.25 20.48
N VAL A 60 -3.78 9.99 20.77
CA VAL A 60 -3.00 9.12 19.89
C VAL A 60 -3.96 8.25 19.10
N LYS A 61 -3.84 8.28 17.80
CA LYS A 61 -4.65 7.44 16.90
C LYS A 61 -3.93 6.15 16.60
N ILE A 62 -4.59 5.05 16.85
CA ILE A 62 -4.07 3.72 16.58
C ILE A 62 -5.04 2.96 15.68
N ASP A 63 -4.52 2.11 14.83
CA ASP A 63 -5.33 1.22 14.01
C ASP A 63 -5.32 -0.17 14.62
N GLN A 64 -6.49 -0.73 14.89
CA GLN A 64 -6.62 -2.03 15.50
C GLN A 64 -7.43 -2.98 14.63
N CYS A 65 -6.96 -4.21 14.52
CA CYS A 65 -7.73 -5.28 13.90
C CYS A 65 -8.76 -5.82 14.90
N GLY A 66 -10.04 -5.78 14.51
CA GLY A 66 -11.11 -6.31 15.36
C GLY A 66 -11.10 -7.83 15.50
N SER A 67 -10.43 -8.54 14.61
CA SER A 67 -10.39 -10.01 14.60
C SER A 67 -9.23 -10.59 15.40
N CYS A 68 -8.00 -10.15 15.13
CA CYS A 68 -6.82 -10.71 15.79
C CYS A 68 -6.28 -9.83 16.92
N GLY A 69 -6.80 -8.62 17.09
CA GLY A 69 -6.34 -7.69 18.11
C GLY A 69 -5.01 -7.01 17.81
N GLY A 70 -4.43 -7.25 16.64
CA GLY A 70 -3.20 -6.60 16.23
C GLY A 70 -3.37 -5.10 16.08
N ILE A 71 -2.32 -4.33 16.35
CA ILE A 71 -2.35 -2.88 16.24
C ILE A 71 -1.30 -2.39 15.26
N TRP A 72 -1.59 -1.27 14.65
CA TRP A 72 -0.69 -0.57 13.75
C TRP A 72 -0.57 0.88 14.19
N LEU A 73 0.66 1.36 14.22
CA LEU A 73 0.97 2.76 14.50
C LEU A 73 1.79 3.32 13.34
N ASP A 74 1.38 4.48 12.82
CA ASP A 74 2.18 5.19 11.84
C ASP A 74 3.45 5.73 12.51
N LYS A 75 4.46 6.04 11.71
CA LYS A 75 5.75 6.50 12.21
C LYS A 75 5.61 7.69 13.17
N GLY A 76 4.81 8.69 12.79
CA GLY A 76 4.60 9.88 13.64
C GLY A 76 3.90 9.55 14.95
N GLU A 77 2.96 8.63 14.92
CA GLU A 77 2.21 8.19 16.11
C GLU A 77 3.10 7.40 17.06
N LEU A 78 3.98 6.57 16.53
CA LEU A 78 4.94 5.83 17.35
C LEU A 78 5.87 6.78 18.11
N GLU A 79 6.36 7.82 17.47
CA GLU A 79 7.19 8.83 18.10
C GLU A 79 6.45 9.55 19.23
N ILE A 80 5.19 9.88 19.02
CA ILE A 80 4.34 10.50 20.04
C ILE A 80 4.15 9.57 21.25
N VAL A 81 3.88 8.30 20.98
CA VAL A 81 3.69 7.30 22.05
C VAL A 81 4.96 7.14 22.87
N GLU A 82 6.11 7.06 22.22
CA GLU A 82 7.40 6.96 22.91
C GLU A 82 7.65 8.18 23.80
N GLU A 83 7.36 9.38 23.30
CA GLU A 83 7.52 10.61 24.08
C GLU A 83 6.57 10.66 25.26
N LEU A 84 5.31 10.29 25.06
CA LEU A 84 4.32 10.26 26.13
C LEU A 84 4.67 9.22 27.19
N ASP A 85 5.21 8.08 26.79
CA ASP A 85 5.64 7.05 27.75
C ASP A 85 6.81 7.53 28.61
N ARG A 86 7.70 8.32 28.05
CA ARG A 86 8.80 8.95 28.79
C ARG A 86 8.30 9.99 29.79
N ARG A 87 7.30 10.79 29.41
CA ARG A 87 6.72 11.83 30.28
C ARG A 87 5.80 11.28 31.33
N THR A 88 5.05 10.23 30.99
CA THR A 88 4.09 9.58 31.86
C THR A 88 4.41 8.09 31.87
N PRO A 89 5.26 7.63 32.80
CA PRO A 89 5.60 6.21 32.87
C PRO A 89 4.34 5.35 33.00
N GLY A 90 4.28 4.27 32.23
CA GLY A 90 3.11 3.41 32.18
C GLY A 90 2.10 3.75 31.09
N PHE A 91 2.33 4.80 30.30
CA PHE A 91 1.42 5.16 29.21
C PHE A 91 1.25 4.01 28.22
N MET A 92 2.34 3.40 27.80
CA MET A 92 2.32 2.26 26.89
C MET A 92 1.60 1.06 27.49
N HIS A 93 1.86 0.78 28.76
CA HIS A 93 1.19 -0.30 29.49
C HIS A 93 -0.32 -0.09 29.55
N ASN A 94 -0.76 1.12 29.85
CA ASN A 94 -2.17 1.47 29.89
C ASN A 94 -2.82 1.39 28.53
N LEU A 95 -2.11 1.82 27.48
CA LEU A 95 -2.57 1.71 26.11
C LEU A 95 -2.79 0.25 25.71
N LEU A 96 -1.82 -0.61 26.00
CA LEU A 96 -1.91 -2.04 25.71
C LEU A 96 -3.03 -2.72 26.53
N GLY A 97 -3.22 -2.32 27.77
CA GLY A 97 -4.31 -2.82 28.60
C GLY A 97 -5.69 -2.50 28.03
N LEU A 98 -5.85 -1.32 27.46
CA LEU A 98 -7.09 -0.91 26.80
C LEU A 98 -7.39 -1.73 25.56
N ILE A 99 -6.35 -2.03 24.79
CA ILE A 99 -6.45 -2.76 23.53
C ILE A 99 -6.79 -4.23 23.78
N ARG A 100 -6.33 -4.81 24.87
CA ARG A 100 -6.57 -6.22 25.21
C ARG A 100 -8.01 -6.54 25.58
N LYS A 101 -8.79 -5.54 25.81
CA LYS A 101 -10.22 -5.71 26.05
C LYS A 101 -10.95 -5.82 24.70
#